data_e3675ee75fa41e9fe7d775577e8117ef
#
_entry.id   e3675ee75fa41e9fe7d775577e8117ef
#
_cell.length_a   1.000
_cell.length_b   1.000
_cell.length_c   1.000
_cell.angle_alpha   90.00
_cell.angle_beta   90.00
_cell.angle_gamma   90.00
#
_symmetry.space_group_name_H-M   'P 1'
#
loop_
_entity.id
_entity.type
_entity.pdbx_description
1 polymer ?
#
loop_
_entity_poly.entity_id
_entity_poly.type
_entity_poly.pdbx_seq_one_letter_code
_entity_poly.pdbx_strand_id
1 'polypeptide(L)'
;MLDWILVIILIILSYKLLLNKNKIIKINYKRPIQANDDWNGKLLENPSIFAHNFDKSLLNGKNVSNDYITCYDPSTGQFIDAIKAANEQDIKSQIQLAKAAQVEWKSSNWSRRLKVLNSLLDWVVSDIDNLVDVACRDTGKTKVDAAFGEILTTAEKLRWMINNAKSILTPQRRHTNLLLAHKSSKVVYEPLGVTVASVSPAHNSLSPIIASLISGNACIVKGSELVAWSTKWFIGAAQECLRYVKPHSFIHVVLLSYKLVICYPEVVETLTTSNDVDHITFIGSELVGKKVASAASKNLKPCCIELGGKDPAIILESADLNFFESTFMRSAFQAAGQNCIGIERFIIHEKIYTDFIERMDKRVKELRLGPSLKENSCSDVGAMISDTRFAKLEELIQNAIKQGARLLVGGKRYQHPLYPKGHYFEPTLLVDVTKDMEIFHEELFAPVMTVIKAQSTNHAIDLANGTRFGLGAAVFGNNKAECRLVSENLKCGMVSLNDFGVFYLNQSMPFGGVKSSGYGRFGGPEGLQGLCNPKVIIEDRFFSLIRTPIPKPLDYPIKSAVSSWSFVKGLVEVVYATEIKAKILGLKDLLKGL
;
A
#
# COMPACT_ATOMS: atom_id res chain seq x y z
N MET A 1 4.22 -45.63 13.98
CA MET A 1 3.55 -44.94 12.88
C MET A 1 3.85 -43.43 12.86
N LEU A 2 3.78 -42.76 14.02
CA LEU A 2 4.13 -41.33 14.17
C LEU A 2 5.59 -41.04 13.77
N ASP A 3 6.51 -41.87 14.18
CA ASP A 3 7.95 -41.70 13.88
C ASP A 3 8.29 -41.79 12.38
N TRP A 4 7.60 -42.66 11.64
CA TRP A 4 7.80 -42.77 10.20
C TRP A 4 7.21 -41.56 9.45
N ILE A 5 6.13 -40.97 9.93
CA ILE A 5 5.55 -39.73 9.40
C ILE A 5 6.51 -38.56 9.63
N LEU A 6 7.12 -38.48 10.81
CA LEU A 6 8.14 -37.47 11.14
C LEU A 6 9.39 -37.62 10.26
N VAL A 7 9.86 -38.83 10.03
CA VAL A 7 10.98 -39.13 9.14
C VAL A 7 10.66 -38.74 7.68
N ILE A 8 9.47 -39.07 7.19
CA ILE A 8 9.02 -38.69 5.83
C ILE A 8 8.93 -37.16 5.71
N ILE A 9 8.39 -36.46 6.71
CA ILE A 9 8.33 -35.00 6.74
C ILE A 9 9.74 -34.40 6.74
N LEU A 10 10.66 -34.93 7.54
CA LEU A 10 12.06 -34.51 7.57
C LEU A 10 12.78 -34.77 6.23
N ILE A 11 12.53 -35.91 5.59
CA ILE A 11 13.08 -36.23 4.26
C ILE A 11 12.51 -35.27 3.21
N ILE A 12 11.21 -34.99 3.23
CA ILE A 12 10.56 -34.04 2.31
C ILE A 12 11.07 -32.61 2.54
N LEU A 13 11.24 -32.20 3.80
CA LEU A 13 11.83 -30.92 4.16
C LEU A 13 13.31 -30.84 3.75
N SER A 14 14.08 -31.88 4.01
CA SER A 14 15.50 -31.96 3.59
C SER A 14 15.64 -31.99 2.08
N TYR A 15 14.77 -32.72 1.37
CA TYR A 15 14.72 -32.74 -0.10
C TYR A 15 14.29 -31.39 -0.69
N LYS A 16 13.30 -30.73 -0.10
CA LYS A 16 12.95 -29.34 -0.45
C LYS A 16 14.08 -28.35 -0.17
N LEU A 17 14.79 -28.51 0.94
CA LEU A 17 15.97 -27.71 1.28
C LEU A 17 17.14 -27.98 0.32
N LEU A 18 17.35 -29.23 -0.12
CA LEU A 18 18.37 -29.62 -1.10
C LEU A 18 18.04 -29.18 -2.52
N LEU A 19 16.77 -29.24 -2.93
CA LEU A 19 16.32 -28.74 -4.24
C LEU A 19 16.31 -27.21 -4.32
N ASN A 20 16.22 -26.53 -3.19
CA ASN A 20 16.24 -25.05 -3.11
C ASN A 20 17.69 -24.48 -3.11
N LYS A 21 18.65 -25.23 -3.64
CA LYS A 21 20.02 -24.77 -3.92
C LYS A 21 20.12 -23.82 -5.15
N ASN A 22 19.14 -22.98 -5.40
CA ASN A 22 19.42 -21.69 -6.00
C ASN A 22 20.22 -20.92 -4.95
N LYS A 23 21.52 -20.75 -5.14
CA LYS A 23 22.39 -20.02 -4.23
C LYS A 23 21.73 -18.69 -3.91
N ILE A 24 21.07 -18.62 -2.75
CA ILE A 24 20.57 -17.38 -2.18
C ILE A 24 21.79 -16.52 -1.92
N ILE A 25 21.76 -15.31 -2.41
CA ILE A 25 22.88 -14.39 -2.29
C ILE A 25 22.72 -13.70 -0.94
N LYS A 26 23.60 -14.02 -0.01
CA LYS A 26 23.66 -13.31 1.27
C LYS A 26 24.12 -11.88 1.01
N ILE A 27 23.27 -10.94 1.36
CA ILE A 27 23.55 -9.52 1.28
C ILE A 27 24.14 -9.09 2.62
N ASN A 28 25.29 -8.45 2.54
CA ASN A 28 25.90 -7.80 3.70
C ASN A 28 25.96 -6.30 3.40
N TYR A 29 24.84 -5.63 3.64
CA TYR A 29 24.78 -4.17 3.53
C TYR A 29 25.06 -3.54 4.89
N LYS A 30 26.04 -2.65 4.95
CA LYS A 30 26.55 -2.12 6.22
C LYS A 30 25.46 -1.39 6.99
N ARG A 31 25.23 -1.79 8.25
CA ARG A 31 24.43 -1.06 9.22
C ARG A 31 25.01 0.33 9.43
N PRO A 32 24.23 1.42 9.35
CA PRO A 32 24.72 2.75 9.65
C PRO A 32 24.91 2.89 11.17
N ILE A 33 25.96 3.58 11.56
CA ILE A 33 26.28 3.80 12.97
C ILE A 33 25.14 4.51 13.73
N GLN A 34 24.39 5.35 13.04
CA GLN A 34 23.25 6.08 13.59
C GLN A 34 22.10 5.13 14.04
N ALA A 35 22.04 3.91 13.52
CA ALA A 35 21.04 2.93 13.94
C ALA A 35 21.37 2.22 15.25
N ASN A 36 22.58 2.40 15.79
CA ASN A 36 22.99 1.78 17.06
C ASN A 36 22.23 2.37 18.25
N ASP A 37 21.97 1.56 19.25
CA ASP A 37 21.23 1.95 20.46
C ASP A 37 21.99 2.98 21.30
N ASP A 38 23.33 2.89 21.32
CA ASP A 38 24.26 3.81 22.01
C ASP A 38 24.54 5.08 21.22
N TRP A 39 24.05 5.18 19.97
CA TRP A 39 24.30 6.37 19.15
C TRP A 39 23.74 7.64 19.78
N ASN A 40 24.57 8.69 19.79
CA ASN A 40 24.24 10.00 20.35
C ASN A 40 24.66 11.10 19.37
N GLY A 41 23.70 11.58 18.59
CA GLY A 41 23.88 12.67 17.65
C GLY A 41 23.77 14.05 18.30
N LYS A 42 24.17 15.08 17.58
CA LYS A 42 24.00 16.46 18.04
C LYS A 42 22.52 16.82 18.11
N LEU A 43 22.07 17.36 19.24
CA LEU A 43 20.72 17.83 19.43
C LEU A 43 20.44 19.05 18.56
N LEU A 44 19.34 19.02 17.80
CA LEU A 44 18.86 20.17 17.05
C LEU A 44 18.02 21.08 17.95
N GLU A 45 18.19 22.39 17.84
CA GLU A 45 17.39 23.35 18.58
C GLU A 45 15.91 23.30 18.16
N ASN A 46 15.66 23.23 16.84
CA ASN A 46 14.33 23.08 16.25
C ASN A 46 14.36 21.96 15.21
N PRO A 47 14.10 20.69 15.62
CA PRO A 47 14.09 19.54 14.71
C PRO A 47 13.07 19.73 13.58
N SER A 48 13.56 19.84 12.34
CA SER A 48 12.75 20.06 11.14
C SER A 48 13.51 19.56 9.91
N ILE A 49 12.79 19.19 8.86
CA ILE A 49 13.36 18.82 7.56
C ILE A 49 14.00 20.00 6.80
N PHE A 50 13.74 21.23 7.21
CA PHE A 50 14.25 22.43 6.55
C PHE A 50 15.64 22.80 7.07
N ALA A 51 16.62 22.85 6.18
CA ALA A 51 18.03 23.08 6.47
C ALA A 51 18.37 24.46 7.07
N HIS A 52 17.41 25.38 7.17
CA HIS A 52 17.66 26.77 7.61
C HIS A 52 18.14 26.89 9.05
N ASN A 53 17.92 25.86 9.87
CA ASN A 53 18.26 25.85 11.30
C ASN A 53 19.51 25.02 11.60
N PHE A 54 20.36 24.81 10.60
CA PHE A 54 21.55 24.00 10.71
C PHE A 54 22.74 24.75 11.24
N ASP A 55 23.45 24.16 12.18
CA ASP A 55 24.86 24.46 12.40
C ASP A 55 25.69 23.83 11.27
N LYS A 56 26.20 24.67 10.36
CA LYS A 56 26.97 24.24 9.18
C LYS A 56 28.19 23.38 9.53
N SER A 57 28.67 23.43 10.79
CA SER A 57 29.76 22.59 11.29
C SER A 57 29.43 21.09 11.28
N LEU A 58 28.11 20.70 11.29
CA LEU A 58 27.68 19.32 11.26
C LEU A 58 27.92 18.59 9.93
N LEU A 59 28.25 19.33 8.90
CA LEU A 59 28.39 18.78 7.54
C LEU A 59 29.86 18.63 7.10
N ASN A 60 30.81 18.62 8.01
CA ASN A 60 32.23 18.40 7.69
C ASN A 60 32.72 19.23 6.48
N GLY A 61 32.39 20.51 6.43
CA GLY A 61 32.82 21.42 5.38
C GLY A 61 32.03 21.38 4.07
N LYS A 62 30.91 20.62 3.97
CA LYS A 62 30.03 20.71 2.81
C LYS A 62 29.28 22.04 2.80
N ASN A 63 29.36 22.79 1.70
CA ASN A 63 28.54 23.98 1.51
C ASN A 63 27.05 23.60 1.50
N VAL A 64 26.31 24.08 2.50
CA VAL A 64 24.85 23.84 2.60
C VAL A 64 24.14 24.99 1.91
N SER A 65 23.62 24.71 0.75
CA SER A 65 22.53 25.48 0.13
C SER A 65 21.18 24.97 0.68
N ASN A 66 20.09 25.68 0.37
CA ASN A 66 18.70 25.24 0.69
C ASN A 66 18.31 23.90 0.02
N ASP A 67 19.25 23.22 -0.64
CA ASP A 67 19.05 21.99 -1.39
C ASP A 67 19.20 20.71 -0.55
N TYR A 68 19.42 20.82 0.77
CA TYR A 68 19.56 19.65 1.64
C TYR A 68 18.37 19.47 2.56
N ILE A 69 17.92 18.23 2.64
CA ILE A 69 16.89 17.76 3.58
C ILE A 69 17.59 17.30 4.85
N THR A 70 17.17 17.86 5.99
CA THR A 70 17.66 17.48 7.31
C THR A 70 16.97 16.22 7.78
N CYS A 71 17.74 15.19 8.09
CA CYS A 71 17.27 13.96 8.72
C CYS A 71 17.58 14.00 10.22
N TYR A 72 16.61 13.73 11.04
CA TYR A 72 16.74 13.73 12.51
C TYR A 72 15.90 12.61 13.12
N ASP A 73 16.26 12.20 14.34
CA ASP A 73 15.49 11.24 15.12
C ASP A 73 14.29 11.94 15.78
N PRO A 74 13.04 11.62 15.39
CA PRO A 74 11.86 12.28 15.97
C PRO A 74 11.66 11.97 17.45
N SER A 75 12.25 10.89 17.98
CA SER A 75 12.14 10.56 19.40
C SER A 75 13.08 11.35 20.32
N THR A 76 14.17 11.88 19.77
CA THR A 76 15.18 12.60 20.57
C THR A 76 15.44 14.02 20.10
N GLY A 77 15.14 14.34 18.83
CA GLY A 77 15.50 15.59 18.16
C GLY A 77 16.96 15.63 17.70
N GLN A 78 17.68 14.50 17.71
CA GLN A 78 19.08 14.42 17.33
C GLN A 78 19.25 14.37 15.82
N PHE A 79 20.23 15.12 15.30
CA PHE A 79 20.60 15.14 13.90
C PHE A 79 21.20 13.81 13.44
N ILE A 80 20.67 13.22 12.36
CA ILE A 80 21.15 11.97 11.77
C ILE A 80 22.05 12.22 10.56
N ASP A 81 21.58 12.95 9.56
CA ASP A 81 22.27 13.21 8.30
C ASP A 81 21.61 14.39 7.56
N ALA A 82 22.25 14.85 6.49
CA ALA A 82 21.66 15.77 5.52
C ALA A 82 21.77 15.18 4.11
N ILE A 83 20.65 15.08 3.44
CA ILE A 83 20.53 14.48 2.12
C ILE A 83 20.27 15.57 1.09
N LYS A 84 21.11 15.62 0.05
CA LYS A 84 20.88 16.56 -1.05
C LYS A 84 19.58 16.22 -1.75
N ALA A 85 18.68 17.20 -1.84
CA ALA A 85 17.44 17.07 -2.58
C ALA A 85 17.72 17.05 -4.09
N ALA A 86 17.01 16.18 -4.82
CA ALA A 86 17.10 16.13 -6.26
C ALA A 86 16.41 17.35 -6.87
N ASN A 87 17.04 17.96 -7.88
CA ASN A 87 16.46 18.99 -8.71
C ASN A 87 15.75 18.38 -9.94
N GLU A 88 15.14 19.23 -10.78
CA GLU A 88 14.46 18.78 -12.00
C GLU A 88 15.35 18.00 -12.97
N GLN A 89 16.60 18.42 -13.12
CA GLN A 89 17.55 17.77 -14.03
C GLN A 89 17.94 16.38 -13.50
N ASP A 90 18.14 16.25 -12.19
CA ASP A 90 18.39 14.97 -11.55
C ASP A 90 17.21 14.02 -11.78
N ILE A 91 15.97 14.51 -11.61
CA ILE A 91 14.74 13.74 -11.82
C ILE A 91 14.62 13.28 -13.28
N LYS A 92 14.82 14.18 -14.24
CA LYS A 92 14.79 13.85 -15.68
C LYS A 92 15.83 12.77 -16.01
N SER A 93 17.04 12.88 -15.47
CA SER A 93 18.10 11.88 -15.64
C SER A 93 17.69 10.51 -15.07
N GLN A 94 17.10 10.46 -13.86
CA GLN A 94 16.63 9.21 -13.27
C GLN A 94 15.51 8.56 -14.09
N ILE A 95 14.59 9.33 -14.66
CA ILE A 95 13.53 8.83 -15.55
C ILE A 95 14.15 8.16 -16.78
N GLN A 96 15.10 8.81 -17.45
CA GLN A 96 15.75 8.25 -18.64
C GLN A 96 16.51 6.96 -18.33
N LEU A 97 17.23 6.91 -17.22
CA LEU A 97 17.92 5.71 -16.77
C LEU A 97 16.94 4.56 -16.49
N ALA A 98 15.84 4.84 -15.80
CA ALA A 98 14.80 3.85 -15.52
C ALA A 98 14.15 3.32 -16.82
N LYS A 99 13.87 4.22 -17.78
CA LYS A 99 13.30 3.86 -19.09
C LYS A 99 14.24 2.93 -19.89
N ALA A 100 15.52 3.28 -19.96
CA ALA A 100 16.52 2.45 -20.65
C ALA A 100 16.62 1.04 -20.01
N ALA A 101 16.64 0.99 -18.68
CA ALA A 101 16.70 -0.28 -17.95
C ALA A 101 15.43 -1.12 -18.13
N GLN A 102 14.25 -0.49 -18.19
CA GLN A 102 12.98 -1.19 -18.36
C GLN A 102 12.91 -1.94 -19.71
N VAL A 103 13.44 -1.36 -20.78
CA VAL A 103 13.48 -2.00 -22.11
C VAL A 103 14.16 -3.39 -22.05
N GLU A 104 15.23 -3.52 -21.28
CA GLU A 104 15.90 -4.81 -21.08
C GLU A 104 15.19 -5.67 -20.02
N TRP A 105 14.72 -5.06 -18.91
CA TRP A 105 14.11 -5.78 -17.80
C TRP A 105 12.81 -6.48 -18.20
N LYS A 106 11.97 -5.87 -19.04
CA LYS A 106 10.71 -6.48 -19.52
C LYS A 106 10.92 -7.82 -20.22
N SER A 107 12.06 -8.02 -20.88
CA SER A 107 12.42 -9.28 -21.56
C SER A 107 12.96 -10.36 -20.62
N SER A 108 13.16 -10.04 -19.32
CA SER A 108 13.66 -10.99 -18.34
C SER A 108 12.69 -12.14 -18.12
N ASN A 109 13.22 -13.37 -18.01
CA ASN A 109 12.40 -14.54 -17.74
C ASN A 109 12.00 -14.64 -16.25
N TRP A 110 11.00 -15.45 -15.96
CA TRP A 110 10.47 -15.65 -14.60
C TRP A 110 11.52 -16.12 -13.60
N SER A 111 12.46 -16.99 -14.01
CA SER A 111 13.52 -17.46 -13.12
C SER A 111 14.38 -16.30 -12.59
N ARG A 112 14.69 -15.31 -13.42
CA ARG A 112 15.45 -14.11 -13.01
C ARG A 112 14.64 -13.23 -12.06
N ARG A 113 13.39 -12.93 -12.41
CA ARG A 113 12.52 -12.10 -11.56
C ARG A 113 12.33 -12.72 -10.18
N LEU A 114 12.05 -14.02 -10.15
CA LEU A 114 11.89 -14.77 -8.90
C LEU A 114 13.19 -14.83 -8.08
N LYS A 115 14.36 -14.93 -8.74
CA LYS A 115 15.65 -14.91 -8.03
C LYS A 115 15.88 -13.58 -7.30
N VAL A 116 15.52 -12.45 -7.92
CA VAL A 116 15.57 -11.13 -7.28
C VAL A 116 14.69 -11.09 -6.04
N LEU A 117 13.44 -11.51 -6.15
CA LEU A 117 12.50 -11.47 -5.03
C LEU A 117 12.92 -12.43 -3.90
N ASN A 118 13.46 -13.61 -4.22
CA ASN A 118 13.97 -14.53 -3.20
C ASN A 118 15.18 -13.92 -2.46
N SER A 119 16.08 -13.22 -3.17
CA SER A 119 17.22 -12.55 -2.53
C SER A 119 16.77 -11.40 -1.63
N LEU A 120 15.75 -10.65 -2.04
CA LEU A 120 15.14 -9.60 -1.20
C LEU A 120 14.47 -10.21 0.05
N LEU A 121 13.76 -11.33 -0.08
CA LEU A 121 13.12 -12.01 1.04
C LEU A 121 14.16 -12.54 2.04
N ASP A 122 15.24 -13.15 1.53
CA ASP A 122 16.32 -13.64 2.39
C ASP A 122 16.97 -12.49 3.18
N TRP A 123 17.24 -11.35 2.52
CA TRP A 123 17.75 -10.17 3.18
C TRP A 123 16.78 -9.64 4.25
N VAL A 124 15.51 -9.44 3.92
CA VAL A 124 14.51 -8.91 4.87
C VAL A 124 14.38 -9.79 6.11
N VAL A 125 14.50 -11.11 5.95
CA VAL A 125 14.41 -12.05 7.06
C VAL A 125 15.72 -12.15 7.86
N SER A 126 16.87 -12.17 7.17
CA SER A 126 18.16 -12.38 7.83
C SER A 126 18.71 -11.12 8.50
N ASP A 127 18.27 -9.94 8.10
CA ASP A 127 18.77 -8.63 8.55
C ASP A 127 17.69 -7.83 9.31
N ILE A 128 16.71 -8.53 9.90
CA ILE A 128 15.54 -7.91 10.53
C ILE A 128 15.90 -6.87 11.59
N ASP A 129 16.91 -7.12 12.42
CA ASP A 129 17.32 -6.20 13.48
C ASP A 129 17.80 -4.86 12.90
N ASN A 130 18.64 -4.91 11.86
CA ASN A 130 19.13 -3.71 11.20
C ASN A 130 18.01 -2.94 10.50
N LEU A 131 17.09 -3.64 9.82
CA LEU A 131 15.92 -3.03 9.17
C LEU A 131 15.03 -2.31 10.18
N VAL A 132 14.74 -2.96 11.31
CA VAL A 132 13.92 -2.40 12.38
C VAL A 132 14.59 -1.18 13.00
N ASP A 133 15.88 -1.26 13.34
CA ASP A 133 16.60 -0.17 14.00
C ASP A 133 16.71 1.08 13.08
N VAL A 134 16.96 0.87 11.79
CA VAL A 134 16.95 1.95 10.79
C VAL A 134 15.57 2.59 10.67
N ALA A 135 14.50 1.77 10.63
CA ALA A 135 13.14 2.30 10.58
C ALA A 135 12.79 3.09 11.84
N CYS A 136 13.11 2.58 13.03
CA CYS A 136 12.84 3.25 14.30
C CYS A 136 13.55 4.59 14.42
N ARG A 137 14.82 4.66 14.00
CA ARG A 137 15.65 5.87 14.10
C ARG A 137 15.07 7.05 13.32
N ASP A 138 14.52 6.80 12.15
CA ASP A 138 14.04 7.85 11.23
C ASP A 138 12.53 8.15 11.39
N THR A 139 11.79 7.26 12.09
CA THR A 139 10.33 7.40 12.22
C THR A 139 9.84 7.63 13.65
N GLY A 140 10.67 7.36 14.65
CA GLY A 140 10.29 7.39 16.06
C GLY A 140 9.42 6.21 16.52
N LYS A 141 9.09 5.24 15.65
CA LYS A 141 8.30 4.05 15.98
C LYS A 141 8.98 3.16 17.01
N THR A 142 8.19 2.34 17.71
CA THR A 142 8.74 1.26 18.54
C THR A 142 9.29 0.13 17.67
N LYS A 143 10.25 -0.65 18.18
CA LYS A 143 10.80 -1.82 17.46
C LYS A 143 9.70 -2.83 17.09
N VAL A 144 8.73 -3.03 17.98
CA VAL A 144 7.60 -3.94 17.74
C VAL A 144 6.73 -3.43 16.58
N ASP A 145 6.42 -2.14 16.56
CA ASP A 145 5.60 -1.53 15.51
C ASP A 145 6.32 -1.53 14.15
N ALA A 146 7.63 -1.26 14.14
CA ALA A 146 8.43 -1.33 12.93
C ALA A 146 8.54 -2.77 12.40
N ALA A 147 8.81 -3.76 13.27
CA ALA A 147 8.87 -5.16 12.88
C ALA A 147 7.54 -5.66 12.30
N PHE A 148 6.42 -5.35 12.96
CA PHE A 148 5.10 -5.85 12.58
C PHE A 148 4.55 -5.12 11.36
N GLY A 149 4.58 -3.77 11.36
CA GLY A 149 3.99 -2.95 10.30
C GLY A 149 4.83 -2.85 9.03
N GLU A 150 6.16 -2.97 9.14
CA GLU A 150 7.07 -2.76 8.01
C GLU A 150 7.71 -4.07 7.52
N ILE A 151 8.31 -4.85 8.41
CA ILE A 151 9.15 -5.99 8.00
C ILE A 151 8.31 -7.22 7.73
N LEU A 152 7.40 -7.58 8.63
CA LEU A 152 6.51 -8.72 8.45
C LEU A 152 5.66 -8.56 7.18
N THR A 153 5.07 -7.39 6.98
CA THR A 153 4.25 -7.10 5.79
C THR A 153 5.06 -7.15 4.49
N THR A 154 6.33 -6.71 4.53
CA THR A 154 7.23 -6.80 3.37
C THR A 154 7.60 -8.26 3.07
N ALA A 155 7.89 -9.06 4.09
CA ALA A 155 8.17 -10.48 3.94
C ALA A 155 6.96 -11.24 3.35
N GLU A 156 5.75 -10.96 3.84
CA GLU A 156 4.50 -11.51 3.30
C GLU A 156 4.28 -11.10 1.84
N LYS A 157 4.51 -9.82 1.50
CA LYS A 157 4.43 -9.34 0.12
C LYS A 157 5.38 -10.11 -0.81
N LEU A 158 6.64 -10.25 -0.40
CA LEU A 158 7.65 -11.00 -1.16
C LEU A 158 7.23 -12.46 -1.32
N ARG A 159 6.84 -13.14 -0.23
CA ARG A 159 6.41 -14.53 -0.25
C ARG A 159 5.21 -14.73 -1.17
N TRP A 160 4.20 -13.89 -1.06
CA TRP A 160 3.01 -13.97 -1.89
C TRP A 160 3.33 -13.76 -3.38
N MET A 161 4.14 -12.75 -3.71
CA MET A 161 4.55 -12.45 -5.09
C MET A 161 5.38 -13.58 -5.70
N ILE A 162 6.32 -14.17 -4.94
CA ILE A 162 7.12 -15.31 -5.38
C ILE A 162 6.24 -16.49 -5.78
N ASN A 163 5.19 -16.75 -5.00
CA ASN A 163 4.34 -17.91 -5.18
C ASN A 163 3.28 -17.71 -6.28
N ASN A 164 2.77 -16.48 -6.47
CA ASN A 164 1.54 -16.25 -7.22
C ASN A 164 1.73 -15.40 -8.49
N ALA A 165 2.72 -14.51 -8.56
CA ALA A 165 2.80 -13.54 -9.64
C ALA A 165 2.87 -14.17 -11.04
N LYS A 166 3.57 -15.29 -11.20
CA LYS A 166 3.67 -15.99 -12.47
C LYS A 166 2.29 -16.44 -12.97
N SER A 167 1.47 -17.06 -12.15
CA SER A 167 0.15 -17.54 -12.54
C SER A 167 -0.82 -16.38 -12.87
N ILE A 168 -0.73 -15.27 -12.12
CA ILE A 168 -1.58 -14.08 -12.29
C ILE A 168 -1.28 -13.39 -13.62
N LEU A 169 0.00 -13.28 -14.01
CA LEU A 169 0.44 -12.58 -15.22
C LEU A 169 0.66 -13.48 -16.45
N THR A 170 0.45 -14.80 -16.30
CA THR A 170 0.43 -15.71 -17.44
C THR A 170 -0.77 -15.40 -18.34
N PRO A 171 -0.63 -15.47 -19.67
CA PRO A 171 -1.72 -15.21 -20.60
C PRO A 171 -2.98 -16.01 -20.26
N GLN A 172 -4.11 -15.34 -20.10
CA GLN A 172 -5.38 -15.95 -19.71
C GLN A 172 -6.23 -16.20 -20.95
N ARG A 173 -6.58 -17.46 -21.20
CA ARG A 173 -7.55 -17.80 -22.26
C ARG A 173 -8.94 -17.27 -21.88
N ARG A 174 -9.65 -16.76 -22.88
CA ARG A 174 -11.04 -16.29 -22.75
C ARG A 174 -11.95 -17.12 -23.64
N HIS A 175 -13.20 -17.25 -23.21
CA HIS A 175 -14.22 -17.93 -23.98
C HIS A 175 -14.51 -17.15 -25.27
N THR A 176 -14.66 -17.87 -26.39
CA THR A 176 -15.12 -17.33 -27.66
C THR A 176 -16.58 -17.74 -27.86
N ASN A 177 -17.43 -16.83 -28.38
CA ASN A 177 -18.80 -17.14 -28.73
C ASN A 177 -18.89 -18.11 -29.95
N LEU A 178 -20.06 -18.61 -30.23
CA LEU A 178 -20.29 -19.59 -31.31
C LEU A 178 -19.81 -19.09 -32.68
N LEU A 179 -20.04 -17.80 -32.98
CA LEU A 179 -19.65 -17.18 -34.26
C LEU A 179 -18.12 -17.14 -34.44
N LEU A 180 -17.38 -17.13 -33.34
CA LEU A 180 -15.92 -17.08 -33.31
C LEU A 180 -15.29 -18.40 -32.79
N ALA A 181 -16.02 -19.53 -32.85
CA ALA A 181 -15.55 -20.81 -32.34
C ALA A 181 -14.22 -21.29 -32.98
N HIS A 182 -13.94 -20.87 -34.20
CA HIS A 182 -12.68 -21.12 -34.92
C HIS A 182 -11.52 -20.20 -34.44
N LYS A 183 -11.80 -19.21 -33.60
CA LYS A 183 -10.79 -18.30 -33.02
C LYS A 183 -10.37 -18.79 -31.63
N SER A 184 -9.15 -18.43 -31.24
CA SER A 184 -8.61 -18.52 -29.89
C SER A 184 -8.40 -17.12 -29.35
N SER A 185 -8.95 -16.85 -28.17
CA SER A 185 -8.85 -15.53 -27.52
C SER A 185 -8.04 -15.62 -26.24
N LYS A 186 -7.13 -14.69 -26.03
CA LYS A 186 -6.32 -14.60 -24.81
C LYS A 186 -6.08 -13.14 -24.42
N VAL A 187 -5.91 -12.91 -23.13
CA VAL A 187 -5.43 -11.63 -22.57
C VAL A 187 -3.99 -11.84 -22.11
N VAL A 188 -3.09 -11.00 -22.59
CA VAL A 188 -1.68 -10.95 -22.20
C VAL A 188 -1.45 -9.69 -21.36
N TYR A 189 -0.74 -9.82 -20.27
CA TYR A 189 -0.39 -8.72 -19.37
C TYR A 189 0.99 -8.18 -19.71
N GLU A 190 1.06 -7.06 -20.42
CA GLU A 190 2.32 -6.40 -20.79
C GLU A 190 2.72 -5.38 -19.73
N PRO A 191 4.00 -5.31 -19.29
CA PRO A 191 4.45 -4.28 -18.37
C PRO A 191 4.12 -2.88 -18.90
N LEU A 192 3.65 -1.98 -18.03
CA LEU A 192 3.34 -0.60 -18.39
C LEU A 192 4.58 0.17 -18.83
N GLY A 193 5.71 0.01 -18.12
CA GLY A 193 6.94 0.72 -18.40
C GLY A 193 7.64 1.22 -17.15
N VAL A 194 7.73 2.54 -16.97
CA VAL A 194 8.29 3.18 -15.78
C VAL A 194 7.17 3.55 -14.83
N THR A 195 7.21 2.97 -13.63
CA THR A 195 6.27 3.30 -12.55
C THR A 195 6.91 4.25 -11.54
N VAL A 196 6.13 5.16 -10.98
CA VAL A 196 6.54 6.01 -9.87
C VAL A 196 5.75 5.62 -8.62
N ALA A 197 6.44 5.49 -7.50
CA ALA A 197 5.83 5.29 -6.19
C ALA A 197 6.23 6.43 -5.24
N SER A 198 5.27 7.21 -4.79
CA SER A 198 5.49 8.26 -3.78
C SER A 198 4.97 7.77 -2.44
N VAL A 199 5.87 7.45 -1.51
CA VAL A 199 5.60 6.55 -0.38
C VAL A 199 6.56 6.78 0.80
N SER A 200 6.24 6.17 1.98
CA SER A 200 7.02 6.24 3.21
C SER A 200 6.52 5.15 4.21
N PRO A 201 7.33 4.57 5.11
CA PRO A 201 8.80 4.38 5.09
C PRO A 201 9.24 3.05 4.44
N ALA A 202 9.52 1.93 5.16
CA ALA A 202 10.17 0.74 4.60
C ALA A 202 9.24 -0.10 3.71
N HIS A 203 8.12 -0.60 4.24
CA HIS A 203 7.19 -1.44 3.47
C HIS A 203 6.64 -0.72 2.25
N ASN A 204 6.17 0.50 2.45
CA ASN A 204 5.59 1.29 1.37
C ASN A 204 6.63 1.69 0.30
N SER A 205 7.94 1.74 0.65
CA SER A 205 9.02 1.94 -0.33
C SER A 205 9.38 0.66 -1.09
N LEU A 206 9.44 -0.49 -0.40
CA LEU A 206 9.81 -1.77 -1.01
C LEU A 206 8.66 -2.43 -1.77
N SER A 207 7.43 -2.32 -1.28
CA SER A 207 6.24 -2.95 -1.87
C SER A 207 6.00 -2.59 -3.35
N PRO A 208 6.04 -1.31 -3.76
CA PRO A 208 5.93 -0.94 -5.18
C PRO A 208 7.10 -1.44 -6.02
N ILE A 209 8.32 -1.45 -5.48
CA ILE A 209 9.50 -2.00 -6.17
C ILE A 209 9.29 -3.49 -6.45
N ILE A 210 8.87 -4.25 -5.44
CA ILE A 210 8.60 -5.70 -5.54
C ILE A 210 7.57 -5.97 -6.65
N ALA A 211 6.45 -5.24 -6.63
CA ALA A 211 5.37 -5.39 -7.60
C ALA A 211 5.81 -4.98 -9.02
N SER A 212 6.53 -3.88 -9.15
CA SER A 212 7.03 -3.37 -10.44
C SER A 212 8.08 -4.30 -11.06
N LEU A 213 9.04 -4.77 -10.27
CA LEU A 213 10.08 -5.68 -10.77
C LEU A 213 9.50 -7.01 -11.22
N ILE A 214 8.61 -7.63 -10.45
CA ILE A 214 8.04 -8.92 -10.81
C ILE A 214 7.15 -8.84 -12.05
N SER A 215 6.46 -7.72 -12.27
CA SER A 215 5.65 -7.47 -13.47
C SER A 215 6.47 -7.06 -14.69
N GLY A 216 7.78 -6.76 -14.54
CA GLY A 216 8.67 -6.39 -15.65
C GLY A 216 8.77 -4.89 -15.90
N ASN A 217 8.31 -4.08 -14.96
CA ASN A 217 8.44 -2.62 -14.98
C ASN A 217 9.76 -2.16 -14.36
N ALA A 218 10.13 -0.92 -14.63
CA ALA A 218 11.06 -0.17 -13.81
C ALA A 218 10.27 0.66 -12.76
N CYS A 219 10.90 0.99 -11.63
CA CYS A 219 10.26 1.74 -10.55
C CYS A 219 11.13 2.91 -10.09
N ILE A 220 10.55 4.10 -10.02
CA ILE A 220 11.17 5.25 -9.37
C ILE A 220 10.44 5.46 -8.04
N VAL A 221 11.16 5.34 -6.93
CA VAL A 221 10.63 5.62 -5.60
C VAL A 221 10.90 7.09 -5.27
N LYS A 222 9.85 7.88 -5.12
CA LYS A 222 9.93 9.19 -4.51
C LYS A 222 9.77 9.01 -3.00
N GLY A 223 10.87 9.00 -2.26
CA GLY A 223 10.85 8.94 -0.80
C GLY A 223 10.29 10.23 -0.19
N SER A 224 9.60 10.09 0.95
CA SER A 224 9.20 11.24 1.74
C SER A 224 10.42 11.93 2.34
N GLU A 225 10.38 13.24 2.42
CA GLU A 225 11.41 14.08 3.04
C GLU A 225 11.57 13.75 4.54
N LEU A 226 10.48 13.34 5.18
CA LEU A 226 10.45 13.00 6.60
C LEU A 226 11.21 11.71 6.95
N VAL A 227 11.45 10.83 5.96
CA VAL A 227 12.15 9.53 6.13
C VAL A 227 13.22 9.33 5.06
N ALA A 228 13.86 10.42 4.68
CA ALA A 228 14.83 10.42 3.59
C ALA A 228 16.04 9.53 3.88
N TRP A 229 16.53 9.51 5.12
CA TRP A 229 17.68 8.72 5.53
C TRP A 229 17.41 7.21 5.51
N SER A 230 16.34 6.76 6.13
CA SER A 230 15.99 5.34 6.15
C SER A 230 15.62 4.84 4.75
N THR A 231 14.84 5.62 3.98
CA THR A 231 14.50 5.26 2.59
C THR A 231 15.75 5.10 1.73
N LYS A 232 16.73 6.01 1.84
CA LYS A 232 18.02 5.91 1.14
C LYS A 232 18.75 4.61 1.49
N TRP A 233 18.76 4.24 2.77
CA TRP A 233 19.39 3.00 3.22
C TRP A 233 18.66 1.77 2.69
N PHE A 234 17.32 1.68 2.81
CA PHE A 234 16.53 0.56 2.32
C PHE A 234 16.70 0.35 0.81
N ILE A 235 16.65 1.43 0.04
CA ILE A 235 16.83 1.36 -1.41
C ILE A 235 18.26 0.96 -1.76
N GLY A 236 19.26 1.47 -1.07
CA GLY A 236 20.66 1.10 -1.25
C GLY A 236 20.91 -0.39 -0.98
N ALA A 237 20.36 -0.91 0.12
CA ALA A 237 20.45 -2.33 0.47
C ALA A 237 19.72 -3.22 -0.57
N ALA A 238 18.51 -2.83 -0.98
CA ALA A 238 17.80 -3.52 -2.05
C ALA A 238 18.59 -3.48 -3.37
N GLN A 239 19.27 -2.37 -3.71
CA GLN A 239 20.15 -2.29 -4.88
C GLN A 239 21.34 -3.25 -4.78
N GLU A 240 21.92 -3.41 -3.59
CA GLU A 240 22.99 -4.38 -3.40
C GLU A 240 22.51 -5.82 -3.64
N CYS A 241 21.28 -6.15 -3.24
CA CYS A 241 20.67 -7.45 -3.57
C CYS A 241 20.74 -7.78 -5.06
N LEU A 242 20.58 -6.78 -5.89
CA LEU A 242 20.48 -6.95 -7.33
C LEU A 242 21.85 -7.06 -8.01
N ARG A 243 22.92 -6.52 -7.42
CA ARG A 243 24.28 -6.62 -7.97
C ARG A 243 24.74 -8.05 -8.17
N TYR A 244 24.23 -8.97 -7.40
CA TYR A 244 24.65 -10.38 -7.43
C TYR A 244 23.80 -11.29 -8.32
N VAL A 245 22.77 -10.77 -9.00
CA VAL A 245 21.95 -11.57 -9.92
C VAL A 245 22.67 -11.72 -11.26
N LYS A 246 23.52 -12.77 -11.39
CA LYS A 246 24.31 -13.06 -12.63
C LYS A 246 23.41 -13.37 -13.85
N PRO A 247 23.84 -13.11 -15.11
CA PRO A 247 25.19 -12.75 -15.52
C PRO A 247 25.50 -11.25 -15.43
N HIS A 248 26.79 -10.90 -15.35
CA HIS A 248 27.27 -9.54 -15.12
C HIS A 248 26.77 -8.48 -16.12
N SER A 249 26.47 -8.85 -17.36
CA SER A 249 25.91 -7.95 -18.37
C SER A 249 24.53 -7.37 -18.01
N PHE A 250 23.79 -8.01 -17.08
CA PHE A 250 22.46 -7.58 -16.63
C PHE A 250 22.48 -6.78 -15.33
N ILE A 251 23.62 -6.67 -14.67
CA ILE A 251 23.73 -5.97 -13.37
C ILE A 251 23.36 -4.50 -13.51
N HIS A 252 23.86 -3.83 -14.55
CA HIS A 252 23.51 -2.43 -14.81
C HIS A 252 22.01 -2.24 -15.03
N VAL A 253 21.37 -3.14 -15.78
CA VAL A 253 19.94 -3.09 -16.09
C VAL A 253 19.10 -3.13 -14.83
N VAL A 254 19.39 -4.06 -13.94
CA VAL A 254 18.58 -4.25 -12.72
C VAL A 254 18.83 -3.12 -11.72
N LEU A 255 20.09 -2.67 -11.56
CA LEU A 255 20.43 -1.52 -10.72
C LEU A 255 19.82 -0.20 -11.23
N LEU A 256 19.56 -0.12 -12.53
CA LEU A 256 18.90 1.03 -13.15
C LEU A 256 17.37 0.87 -13.17
N SER A 257 16.83 -0.35 -12.95
CA SER A 257 15.39 -0.61 -13.00
C SER A 257 14.62 -0.07 -11.81
N TYR A 258 15.29 0.36 -10.73
CA TYR A 258 14.64 1.16 -9.71
C TYR A 258 15.57 2.23 -9.17
N LYS A 259 15.01 3.39 -8.95
CA LYS A 259 15.70 4.62 -8.60
C LYS A 259 15.05 5.28 -7.40
N LEU A 260 15.85 5.94 -6.60
CA LEU A 260 15.40 6.77 -5.52
C LEU A 260 15.48 8.23 -5.93
N VAL A 261 14.39 8.95 -5.71
CA VAL A 261 14.30 10.40 -5.78
C VAL A 261 13.87 10.91 -4.42
N ILE A 262 14.66 11.75 -3.81
CA ILE A 262 14.30 12.51 -2.61
C ILE A 262 14.34 13.97 -3.01
N CYS A 263 13.21 14.65 -2.98
CA CYS A 263 13.09 16.02 -3.43
C CYS A 263 11.98 16.74 -2.68
N TYR A 264 12.04 18.05 -2.67
CA TYR A 264 10.97 18.88 -2.15
C TYR A 264 9.72 18.84 -3.06
N PRO A 265 8.53 19.19 -2.52
CA PRO A 265 7.26 19.12 -3.26
C PRO A 265 7.23 19.93 -4.57
N GLU A 266 8.00 21.04 -4.64
CA GLU A 266 7.98 21.98 -5.77
C GLU A 266 8.44 21.32 -7.08
N VAL A 267 9.34 20.35 -7.02
CA VAL A 267 9.89 19.67 -8.21
C VAL A 267 9.23 18.33 -8.53
N VAL A 268 8.28 17.87 -7.69
CA VAL A 268 7.59 16.57 -7.88
C VAL A 268 6.78 16.55 -9.17
N GLU A 269 6.30 17.71 -9.65
CA GLU A 269 5.52 17.79 -10.89
C GLU A 269 6.30 17.25 -12.08
N THR A 270 7.62 17.38 -12.09
CA THR A 270 8.49 16.77 -13.12
C THR A 270 8.32 15.26 -13.24
N LEU A 271 8.11 14.54 -12.11
CA LEU A 271 7.81 13.10 -12.11
C LEU A 271 6.39 12.81 -12.61
N THR A 272 5.41 13.55 -12.10
CA THR A 272 4.00 13.23 -12.32
C THR A 272 3.52 13.59 -13.73
N THR A 273 4.12 14.60 -14.37
CA THR A 273 3.77 15.04 -15.73
C THR A 273 4.68 14.50 -16.82
N SER A 274 5.81 13.86 -16.52
CA SER A 274 6.72 13.33 -17.54
C SER A 274 6.05 12.27 -18.43
N ASN A 275 6.13 12.40 -19.76
CA ASN A 275 5.62 11.40 -20.71
C ASN A 275 6.35 10.06 -20.66
N ASP A 276 7.51 9.99 -20.01
CA ASP A 276 8.32 8.80 -19.85
C ASP A 276 8.03 8.05 -18.52
N VAL A 277 6.99 8.48 -17.79
CA VAL A 277 6.41 7.79 -16.65
C VAL A 277 5.04 7.26 -17.04
N ASP A 278 4.83 5.96 -16.90
CA ASP A 278 3.67 5.23 -17.40
C ASP A 278 2.61 4.93 -16.34
N HIS A 279 2.97 5.00 -15.05
CA HIS A 279 2.04 4.74 -13.93
C HIS A 279 2.49 5.47 -12.66
N ILE A 280 1.53 5.90 -11.85
CA ILE A 280 1.80 6.51 -10.55
C ILE A 280 1.05 5.76 -9.44
N THR A 281 1.79 5.24 -8.46
CA THR A 281 1.26 4.81 -7.17
C THR A 281 1.54 5.90 -6.15
N PHE A 282 0.51 6.44 -5.52
CA PHE A 282 0.64 7.46 -4.49
C PHE A 282 -0.02 6.99 -3.19
N ILE A 283 0.70 7.12 -2.08
CA ILE A 283 0.21 6.88 -0.73
C ILE A 283 0.50 8.14 0.08
N GLY A 284 -0.52 8.79 0.62
CA GLY A 284 -0.34 10.01 1.39
C GLY A 284 -1.63 10.80 1.63
N SER A 285 -1.50 12.10 1.91
CA SER A 285 -2.64 12.95 2.26
C SER A 285 -3.58 13.22 1.08
N GLU A 286 -4.87 13.40 1.38
CA GLU A 286 -5.92 13.72 0.40
C GLU A 286 -5.57 14.94 -0.46
N LEU A 287 -5.04 16.00 0.15
CA LEU A 287 -4.68 17.24 -0.55
C LEU A 287 -3.60 16.99 -1.61
N VAL A 288 -2.55 16.24 -1.26
CA VAL A 288 -1.45 15.94 -2.19
C VAL A 288 -1.91 14.94 -3.24
N GLY A 289 -2.70 13.92 -2.86
CA GLY A 289 -3.22 12.93 -3.80
C GLY A 289 -4.09 13.54 -4.90
N LYS A 290 -4.92 14.51 -4.57
CA LYS A 290 -5.71 15.28 -5.57
C LYS A 290 -4.81 16.01 -6.57
N LYS A 291 -3.70 16.60 -6.12
CA LYS A 291 -2.71 17.25 -7.00
C LYS A 291 -2.01 16.24 -7.91
N VAL A 292 -1.61 15.09 -7.35
CA VAL A 292 -0.97 14.00 -8.11
C VAL A 292 -1.93 13.45 -9.18
N ALA A 293 -3.17 13.16 -8.81
CA ALA A 293 -4.19 12.68 -9.74
C ALA A 293 -4.46 13.69 -10.87
N SER A 294 -4.58 14.98 -10.54
CA SER A 294 -4.75 16.06 -11.52
C SER A 294 -3.54 16.17 -12.47
N ALA A 295 -2.31 16.05 -11.94
CA ALA A 295 -1.12 16.09 -12.78
C ALA A 295 -1.03 14.88 -13.72
N ALA A 296 -1.34 13.67 -13.22
CA ALA A 296 -1.36 12.44 -14.00
C ALA A 296 -2.40 12.46 -15.12
N SER A 297 -3.58 13.05 -14.88
CA SER A 297 -4.67 13.12 -15.85
C SER A 297 -4.31 13.95 -17.10
N LYS A 298 -3.37 14.90 -17.00
CA LYS A 298 -2.88 15.70 -18.16
C LYS A 298 -2.35 14.80 -19.29
N ASN A 299 -1.79 13.63 -18.95
CA ASN A 299 -1.22 12.68 -19.90
C ASN A 299 -1.92 11.30 -19.84
N LEU A 300 -3.16 11.25 -19.33
CA LEU A 300 -3.98 10.04 -19.19
C LEU A 300 -3.25 8.87 -18.49
N LYS A 301 -2.37 9.16 -17.55
CA LYS A 301 -1.62 8.14 -16.83
C LYS A 301 -2.52 7.38 -15.85
N PRO A 302 -2.51 6.05 -15.86
CA PRO A 302 -3.16 5.27 -14.82
C PRO A 302 -2.51 5.51 -13.46
N CYS A 303 -3.34 5.60 -12.43
CA CYS A 303 -2.90 5.83 -11.06
C CYS A 303 -3.54 4.84 -10.10
N CYS A 304 -2.77 4.46 -9.08
CA CYS A 304 -3.28 3.88 -7.85
C CYS A 304 -3.06 4.91 -6.73
N ILE A 305 -4.13 5.44 -6.19
CA ILE A 305 -4.12 6.54 -5.22
C ILE A 305 -4.73 6.04 -3.91
N GLU A 306 -3.93 6.01 -2.85
CA GLU A 306 -4.37 5.69 -1.49
C GLU A 306 -4.18 6.93 -0.62
N LEU A 307 -5.26 7.37 0.03
CA LEU A 307 -5.36 8.67 0.70
C LEU A 307 -5.96 8.50 2.09
N GLY A 308 -5.26 7.93 3.00
CA GLY A 308 -5.68 7.82 4.38
C GLY A 308 -7.15 7.41 4.62
N GLY A 309 -7.56 7.45 5.88
CA GLY A 309 -8.89 7.05 6.30
C GLY A 309 -9.33 7.77 7.58
N LYS A 310 -10.57 7.54 7.98
CA LYS A 310 -11.13 7.81 9.31
C LYS A 310 -11.82 6.53 9.75
N ASP A 311 -11.02 5.46 9.81
CA ASP A 311 -11.53 4.09 9.87
C ASP A 311 -12.32 3.83 11.16
N PRO A 312 -13.55 3.29 11.04
CA PRO A 312 -14.37 2.94 12.18
C PRO A 312 -14.10 1.51 12.66
N ALA A 313 -14.13 1.30 13.98
CA ALA A 313 -14.43 0.03 14.58
C ALA A 313 -15.86 0.07 15.14
N ILE A 314 -16.74 -0.79 14.64
CA ILE A 314 -18.10 -0.96 15.18
C ILE A 314 -18.05 -2.11 16.17
N ILE A 315 -18.36 -1.80 17.44
CA ILE A 315 -18.40 -2.77 18.53
C ILE A 315 -19.86 -3.00 18.90
N LEU A 316 -20.39 -4.15 18.45
CA LEU A 316 -21.77 -4.57 18.65
C LEU A 316 -22.02 -5.00 20.10
N GLU A 317 -23.28 -5.01 20.53
CA GLU A 317 -23.70 -5.44 21.87
C GLU A 317 -23.13 -6.82 22.25
N SER A 318 -23.04 -7.74 21.27
CA SER A 318 -22.57 -9.10 21.47
C SER A 318 -21.05 -9.27 21.51
N ALA A 319 -20.27 -8.19 21.39
CA ALA A 319 -18.82 -8.26 21.39
C ALA A 319 -18.26 -8.64 22.76
N ASP A 320 -17.29 -9.54 22.78
CA ASP A 320 -16.54 -9.89 23.99
C ASP A 320 -15.43 -8.85 24.24
N LEU A 321 -15.73 -7.86 25.08
CA LEU A 321 -14.79 -6.80 25.41
C LEU A 321 -13.51 -7.33 26.10
N ASN A 322 -13.60 -8.39 26.92
CA ASN A 322 -12.43 -8.98 27.56
C ASN A 322 -11.47 -9.56 26.55
N PHE A 323 -11.99 -10.21 25.52
CA PHE A 323 -11.17 -10.83 24.49
C PHE A 323 -10.53 -9.79 23.56
N PHE A 324 -11.28 -8.76 23.18
CA PHE A 324 -10.85 -7.82 22.13
C PHE A 324 -10.18 -6.53 22.64
N GLU A 325 -10.15 -6.25 23.94
CA GLU A 325 -9.58 -4.99 24.46
C GLU A 325 -8.13 -4.74 24.03
N SER A 326 -7.30 -5.78 23.90
CA SER A 326 -5.92 -5.65 23.39
C SER A 326 -5.90 -5.31 21.90
N THR A 327 -6.86 -5.82 21.13
CA THR A 327 -7.03 -5.47 19.71
C THR A 327 -7.44 -4.01 19.57
N PHE A 328 -8.35 -3.52 20.42
CA PHE A 328 -8.75 -2.10 20.42
C PHE A 328 -7.56 -1.18 20.72
N MET A 329 -6.75 -1.51 21.74
CA MET A 329 -5.55 -0.75 22.07
C MET A 329 -4.54 -0.72 20.92
N ARG A 330 -4.23 -1.88 20.31
CA ARG A 330 -3.32 -1.94 19.16
C ARG A 330 -3.85 -1.19 17.96
N SER A 331 -5.14 -1.26 17.69
CA SER A 331 -5.76 -0.60 16.53
C SER A 331 -5.71 0.93 16.60
N ALA A 332 -5.74 1.51 17.80
CA ALA A 332 -5.67 2.95 18.01
C ALA A 332 -4.23 3.49 18.16
N PHE A 333 -3.35 2.76 18.87
CA PHE A 333 -2.08 3.31 19.34
C PHE A 333 -0.84 2.75 18.66
N GLN A 334 -0.95 1.72 17.83
CA GLN A 334 0.17 1.20 17.05
C GLN A 334 0.80 2.30 16.19
N ALA A 335 2.13 2.39 16.18
CA ALA A 335 2.89 3.42 15.49
C ALA A 335 2.46 4.87 15.86
N ALA A 336 2.07 5.08 17.12
CA ALA A 336 1.50 6.35 17.60
C ALA A 336 0.25 6.80 16.79
N GLY A 337 -0.60 5.86 16.37
CA GLY A 337 -1.78 6.13 15.55
C GLY A 337 -1.47 6.53 14.10
N GLN A 338 -0.22 6.53 13.69
CA GLN A 338 0.21 6.92 12.33
C GLN A 338 0.10 5.73 11.37
N ASN A 339 -1.13 5.29 11.14
CA ASN A 339 -1.47 4.17 10.30
C ASN A 339 -2.73 4.51 9.48
N CYS A 340 -2.66 4.43 8.15
CA CYS A 340 -3.79 4.76 7.26
C CYS A 340 -5.04 3.91 7.52
N ILE A 341 -4.86 2.68 8.02
CA ILE A 341 -5.92 1.76 8.44
C ILE A 341 -6.04 1.63 9.96
N GLY A 342 -5.41 2.55 10.72
CA GLY A 342 -5.59 2.67 12.17
C GLY A 342 -7.03 3.06 12.51
N ILE A 343 -7.55 2.49 13.58
CA ILE A 343 -8.92 2.82 14.01
C ILE A 343 -8.89 4.17 14.73
N GLU A 344 -9.58 5.13 14.17
CA GLU A 344 -9.73 6.46 14.76
C GLU A 344 -11.11 6.71 15.37
N ARG A 345 -12.15 5.93 14.99
CA ARG A 345 -13.51 6.04 15.47
C ARG A 345 -14.00 4.72 16.05
N PHE A 346 -14.17 4.65 17.36
CA PHE A 346 -14.75 3.52 18.07
C PHE A 346 -16.23 3.76 18.28
N ILE A 347 -17.06 3.11 17.48
CA ILE A 347 -18.53 3.24 17.49
C ILE A 347 -19.10 2.10 18.32
N ILE A 348 -19.50 2.41 19.55
CA ILE A 348 -19.85 1.43 20.57
C ILE A 348 -21.36 1.39 20.78
N HIS A 349 -21.93 0.18 20.76
CA HIS A 349 -23.34 -0.01 21.10
C HIS A 349 -23.63 0.48 22.53
N GLU A 350 -24.72 1.23 22.74
CA GLU A 350 -25.02 1.93 23.99
C GLU A 350 -25.00 1.03 25.24
N LYS A 351 -25.41 -0.24 25.11
CA LYS A 351 -25.49 -1.18 26.24
C LYS A 351 -24.12 -1.58 26.82
N ILE A 352 -23.07 -1.53 26.02
CA ILE A 352 -21.70 -1.87 26.44
C ILE A 352 -20.79 -0.62 26.49
N TYR A 353 -21.34 0.57 26.27
CA TYR A 353 -20.59 1.82 26.15
C TYR A 353 -19.81 2.15 27.42
N THR A 354 -20.45 2.05 28.58
CA THR A 354 -19.81 2.39 29.88
C THR A 354 -18.69 1.43 30.20
N ASP A 355 -18.92 0.12 30.08
CA ASP A 355 -17.89 -0.91 30.31
C ASP A 355 -16.67 -0.74 29.36
N PHE A 356 -16.94 -0.43 28.08
CA PHE A 356 -15.86 -0.14 27.12
C PHE A 356 -15.00 1.05 27.57
N ILE A 357 -15.63 2.15 27.98
CA ILE A 357 -14.90 3.36 28.42
C ILE A 357 -14.07 3.09 29.66
N GLU A 358 -14.62 2.43 30.67
CA GLU A 358 -13.90 2.13 31.91
C GLU A 358 -12.65 1.28 31.66
N ARG A 359 -12.73 0.29 30.77
CA ARG A 359 -11.61 -0.53 30.36
C ARG A 359 -10.54 0.27 29.60
N MET A 360 -10.95 1.09 28.64
CA MET A 360 -10.01 1.88 27.84
C MET A 360 -9.36 2.99 28.67
N ASP A 361 -10.09 3.64 29.57
CA ASP A 361 -9.55 4.64 30.48
C ASP A 361 -8.40 4.09 31.34
N LYS A 362 -8.59 2.90 31.90
CA LYS A 362 -7.55 2.22 32.66
C LYS A 362 -6.31 1.92 31.79
N ARG A 363 -6.51 1.32 30.64
CA ARG A 363 -5.41 0.86 29.78
C ARG A 363 -4.65 2.00 29.11
N VAL A 364 -5.34 3.07 28.69
CA VAL A 364 -4.68 4.22 28.05
C VAL A 364 -3.79 4.96 29.03
N LYS A 365 -4.20 5.06 30.31
CA LYS A 365 -3.39 5.67 31.40
C LYS A 365 -2.07 4.91 31.66
N GLU A 366 -2.03 3.63 31.35
CA GLU A 366 -0.84 2.78 31.58
C GLU A 366 0.19 2.87 30.45
N LEU A 367 -0.15 3.50 29.30
CA LEU A 367 0.76 3.60 28.14
C LEU A 367 1.96 4.50 28.42
N ARG A 368 3.15 3.99 28.10
CA ARG A 368 4.43 4.67 28.31
C ARG A 368 4.98 5.22 26.99
N LEU A 369 5.27 6.52 26.98
CA LEU A 369 5.90 7.20 25.86
C LEU A 369 7.43 7.17 25.98
N GLY A 370 8.12 6.98 24.87
CA GLY A 370 9.58 7.10 24.84
C GLY A 370 10.23 6.55 23.57
N PRO A 371 11.56 6.76 23.42
CA PRO A 371 12.33 6.23 22.31
C PRO A 371 12.57 4.72 22.47
N SER A 372 12.42 3.96 21.40
CA SER A 372 12.64 2.50 21.45
C SER A 372 14.08 2.07 21.23
N LEU A 373 14.93 2.96 20.71
CA LEU A 373 16.37 2.71 20.45
C LEU A 373 17.27 3.21 21.58
N LYS A 374 16.82 3.19 22.82
CA LYS A 374 17.67 3.45 23.98
C LYS A 374 17.66 2.24 24.91
N GLU A 375 18.81 1.94 25.46
CA GLU A 375 18.99 0.81 26.36
C GLU A 375 17.97 0.84 27.49
N ASN A 376 17.36 -0.31 27.77
CA ASN A 376 16.31 -0.49 28.80
C ASN A 376 15.02 0.32 28.60
N SER A 377 14.74 0.79 27.38
CA SER A 377 13.47 1.48 27.13
C SER A 377 12.30 0.48 27.03
N CYS A 378 11.31 0.67 27.90
CA CYS A 378 10.04 -0.06 27.88
C CYS A 378 8.93 0.87 27.35
N SER A 379 9.07 1.37 26.13
CA SER A 379 8.09 2.27 25.54
C SER A 379 7.02 1.50 24.78
N ASP A 380 5.76 1.82 25.08
CA ASP A 380 4.59 1.23 24.40
C ASP A 380 4.22 2.04 23.15
N VAL A 381 4.40 3.36 23.21
CA VAL A 381 4.11 4.30 22.12
C VAL A 381 5.34 5.16 21.85
N GLY A 382 5.79 5.19 20.61
CA GLY A 382 6.93 5.98 20.16
C GLY A 382 6.56 7.44 19.87
N ALA A 383 7.53 8.19 19.32
CA ALA A 383 7.29 9.55 18.86
C ALA A 383 6.48 9.57 17.54
N MET A 384 5.82 10.67 17.29
CA MET A 384 5.29 11.00 15.96
C MET A 384 6.43 11.49 15.06
N ILE A 385 6.31 11.24 13.76
CA ILE A 385 7.35 11.57 12.79
C ILE A 385 7.63 13.09 12.69
N SER A 386 6.62 13.90 12.98
CA SER A 386 6.68 15.36 12.97
C SER A 386 5.68 15.95 13.95
N ASP A 387 5.99 17.10 14.49
CA ASP A 387 5.11 17.87 15.38
C ASP A 387 4.28 18.94 14.66
N THR A 388 4.38 19.03 13.36
CA THR A 388 3.70 20.08 12.55
C THR A 388 2.18 20.09 12.69
N ARG A 389 1.58 18.95 13.06
CA ARG A 389 0.13 18.82 13.25
C ARG A 389 -0.33 18.97 14.70
N PHE A 390 0.58 19.09 15.67
CA PHE A 390 0.22 19.07 17.10
C PHE A 390 -0.74 20.19 17.48
N ALA A 391 -0.48 21.41 17.02
CA ALA A 391 -1.38 22.55 17.30
C ALA A 391 -2.79 22.31 16.76
N LYS A 392 -2.93 21.74 15.56
CA LYS A 392 -4.26 21.41 14.98
C LYS A 392 -4.94 20.26 15.74
N LEU A 393 -4.18 19.26 16.19
CA LEU A 393 -4.73 18.17 17.02
C LEU A 393 -5.27 18.70 18.35
N GLU A 394 -4.50 19.54 19.03
CA GLU A 394 -4.94 20.19 20.28
C GLU A 394 -6.18 21.05 20.06
N GLU A 395 -6.23 21.83 18.98
CA GLU A 395 -7.40 22.63 18.59
C GLU A 395 -8.64 21.74 18.37
N LEU A 396 -8.53 20.65 17.59
CA LEU A 396 -9.63 19.72 17.32
C LEU A 396 -10.18 19.10 18.61
N ILE A 397 -9.30 18.69 19.52
CA ILE A 397 -9.67 18.10 20.81
C ILE A 397 -10.38 19.16 21.67
N GLN A 398 -9.83 20.36 21.77
CA GLN A 398 -10.44 21.44 22.57
C GLN A 398 -11.80 21.88 22.00
N ASN A 399 -11.95 21.93 20.69
CA ASN A 399 -13.22 22.24 20.05
C ASN A 399 -14.27 21.15 20.32
N ALA A 400 -13.88 19.88 20.30
CA ALA A 400 -14.78 18.78 20.65
C ALA A 400 -15.23 18.85 22.12
N ILE A 401 -14.32 19.17 23.05
CA ILE A 401 -14.63 19.36 24.47
C ILE A 401 -15.66 20.49 24.64
N LYS A 402 -15.47 21.62 23.97
CA LYS A 402 -16.43 22.75 24.01
C LYS A 402 -17.81 22.35 23.47
N GLN A 403 -17.89 21.37 22.60
CA GLN A 403 -19.13 20.83 22.02
C GLN A 403 -19.74 19.67 22.83
N GLY A 404 -19.15 19.31 23.99
CA GLY A 404 -19.68 18.32 24.91
C GLY A 404 -18.97 16.96 24.94
N ALA A 405 -17.90 16.74 24.16
CA ALA A 405 -17.05 15.58 24.33
C ALA A 405 -16.28 15.64 25.66
N ARG A 406 -16.00 14.49 26.25
CA ARG A 406 -15.22 14.39 27.49
C ARG A 406 -13.83 13.84 27.22
N LEU A 407 -12.82 14.59 27.60
CA LEU A 407 -11.43 14.14 27.59
C LEU A 407 -11.15 13.36 28.88
N LEU A 408 -10.83 12.07 28.78
CA LEU A 408 -10.50 11.23 29.93
C LEU A 408 -8.99 11.09 30.14
N VAL A 409 -8.21 11.02 29.04
CA VAL A 409 -6.75 10.88 29.08
C VAL A 409 -6.13 11.72 27.98
N GLY A 410 -4.97 12.31 28.23
CA GLY A 410 -4.10 12.94 27.23
C GLY A 410 -4.61 14.27 26.68
N GLY A 411 -4.53 14.43 25.36
CA GLY A 411 -5.10 15.56 24.62
C GLY A 411 -4.13 16.68 24.26
N LYS A 412 -2.84 16.51 24.51
CA LYS A 412 -1.83 17.56 24.28
C LYS A 412 -0.45 17.00 23.94
N ARG A 413 0.44 17.88 23.50
CA ARG A 413 1.86 17.59 23.36
C ARG A 413 2.43 17.08 24.70
N TYR A 414 3.25 16.04 24.64
CA TYR A 414 4.00 15.54 25.79
C TYR A 414 5.46 15.97 25.70
N GLN A 415 5.97 16.59 26.73
CA GLN A 415 7.38 16.93 26.84
C GLN A 415 8.10 15.83 27.63
N HIS A 416 8.83 14.97 26.91
CA HIS A 416 9.55 13.86 27.52
C HIS A 416 10.69 14.38 28.42
N PRO A 417 10.81 13.93 29.69
CA PRO A 417 11.79 14.46 30.64
C PRO A 417 13.24 14.39 30.17
N LEU A 418 13.62 13.30 29.50
CA LEU A 418 14.98 13.09 28.99
C LEU A 418 15.18 13.56 27.55
N TYR A 419 14.11 13.67 26.79
CA TYR A 419 14.14 14.02 25.35
C TYR A 419 13.14 15.13 25.03
N PRO A 420 13.36 16.35 25.54
CA PRO A 420 12.39 17.45 25.45
C PRO A 420 12.17 17.96 24.02
N LYS A 421 13.04 17.59 23.07
CA LYS A 421 12.89 17.89 21.63
C LYS A 421 12.23 16.75 20.84
N GLY A 422 11.87 15.65 21.51
CA GLY A 422 11.14 14.55 20.89
C GLY A 422 9.69 14.94 20.56
N HIS A 423 9.18 14.40 19.48
CA HIS A 423 7.83 14.69 18.96
C HIS A 423 6.79 13.76 19.59
N TYR A 424 6.55 13.90 20.88
CA TYR A 424 5.57 13.07 21.59
C TYR A 424 4.23 13.77 21.72
N PHE A 425 3.16 13.02 21.47
CA PHE A 425 1.78 13.42 21.77
C PHE A 425 1.19 12.42 22.74
N GLU A 426 0.46 12.89 23.76
CA GLU A 426 -0.10 12.01 24.79
C GLU A 426 -1.10 11.02 24.17
N PRO A 427 -1.02 9.71 24.50
CA PRO A 427 -2.10 8.79 24.21
C PRO A 427 -3.41 9.33 24.75
N THR A 428 -4.39 9.51 23.87
CA THR A 428 -5.58 10.30 24.16
C THR A 428 -6.83 9.45 24.07
N LEU A 429 -7.69 9.58 25.06
CA LEU A 429 -9.04 9.00 25.07
C LEU A 429 -10.08 10.12 25.17
N LEU A 430 -10.81 10.32 24.07
CA LEU A 430 -11.88 11.31 23.93
C LEU A 430 -13.22 10.58 23.71
N VAL A 431 -14.16 10.75 24.61
CA VAL A 431 -15.44 10.03 24.60
C VAL A 431 -16.62 10.99 24.39
N ASP A 432 -17.80 10.44 24.09
CA ASP A 432 -19.02 11.18 23.76
C ASP A 432 -18.86 12.09 22.53
N VAL A 433 -18.01 11.67 21.58
CA VAL A 433 -17.86 12.35 20.29
C VAL A 433 -19.12 12.16 19.46
N THR A 434 -19.61 13.24 18.84
CA THR A 434 -20.80 13.22 17.97
C THR A 434 -20.43 13.52 16.51
N LYS A 435 -21.33 13.17 15.59
CA LYS A 435 -21.16 13.42 14.15
C LYS A 435 -21.04 14.90 13.77
N ASP A 436 -21.48 15.80 14.63
CA ASP A 436 -21.46 17.24 14.35
C ASP A 436 -20.11 17.89 14.70
N MET A 437 -19.23 17.16 15.39
CA MET A 437 -17.89 17.62 15.77
C MET A 437 -16.89 17.46 14.62
N GLU A 438 -16.02 18.46 14.41
CA GLU A 438 -14.98 18.41 13.36
C GLU A 438 -14.06 17.20 13.51
N ILE A 439 -13.69 16.82 14.74
CA ILE A 439 -12.83 15.68 15.05
C ILE A 439 -13.41 14.33 14.58
N PHE A 440 -14.74 14.23 14.42
CA PHE A 440 -15.38 13.04 13.86
C PHE A 440 -15.06 12.83 12.39
N HIS A 441 -14.83 13.91 11.65
CA HIS A 441 -14.66 13.91 10.19
C HIS A 441 -13.20 13.96 9.73
N GLU A 442 -12.32 14.60 10.51
CA GLU A 442 -10.93 14.81 10.12
C GLU A 442 -10.04 13.66 10.54
N GLU A 443 -9.17 13.20 9.61
CA GLU A 443 -8.12 12.23 9.89
C GLU A 443 -7.11 12.83 10.87
N LEU A 444 -6.88 12.18 12.00
CA LEU A 444 -5.98 12.66 13.06
C LEU A 444 -4.54 12.22 12.81
N PHE A 445 -4.35 10.96 12.39
CA PHE A 445 -3.05 10.32 12.19
C PHE A 445 -2.15 10.47 13.42
N ALA A 446 -2.72 10.23 14.59
CA ALA A 446 -2.16 10.50 15.93
C ALA A 446 -2.68 9.48 16.95
N PRO A 447 -2.04 9.35 18.13
CA PRO A 447 -2.47 8.39 19.15
C PRO A 447 -3.74 8.86 19.90
N VAL A 448 -4.84 8.99 19.18
CA VAL A 448 -6.11 9.51 19.68
C VAL A 448 -7.25 8.54 19.39
N MET A 449 -7.79 7.94 20.45
CA MET A 449 -8.99 7.10 20.40
C MET A 449 -10.22 7.96 20.60
N THR A 450 -11.07 8.11 19.56
CA THR A 450 -12.36 8.78 19.71
C THR A 450 -13.48 7.75 19.86
N VAL A 451 -14.35 7.94 20.86
CA VAL A 451 -15.43 7.00 21.20
C VAL A 451 -16.79 7.63 20.98
N ILE A 452 -17.61 6.95 20.19
CA ILE A 452 -18.91 7.39 19.73
C ILE A 452 -19.96 6.39 20.21
N LYS A 453 -21.09 6.86 20.74
CA LYS A 453 -22.20 6.02 21.17
C LYS A 453 -23.16 5.74 20.02
N ALA A 454 -23.52 4.48 19.80
CA ALA A 454 -24.55 4.07 18.86
C ALA A 454 -25.75 3.45 19.59
N GLN A 455 -26.96 3.87 19.24
CA GLN A 455 -28.21 3.39 19.85
C GLN A 455 -28.69 2.06 19.28
N SER A 456 -28.20 1.69 18.08
CA SER A 456 -28.56 0.46 17.40
C SER A 456 -27.52 0.10 16.34
N THR A 457 -27.59 -1.10 15.81
CA THR A 457 -26.75 -1.57 14.70
C THR A 457 -26.87 -0.69 13.45
N ASN A 458 -28.11 -0.28 13.09
CA ASN A 458 -28.32 0.62 11.95
C ASN A 458 -27.71 2.00 12.20
N HIS A 459 -27.87 2.56 13.40
CA HIS A 459 -27.23 3.83 13.77
C HIS A 459 -25.71 3.73 13.73
N ALA A 460 -25.13 2.60 14.13
CA ALA A 460 -23.68 2.38 14.03
C ALA A 460 -23.20 2.36 12.56
N ILE A 461 -23.96 1.74 11.66
CA ILE A 461 -23.68 1.74 10.21
C ILE A 461 -23.74 3.18 9.66
N ASP A 462 -24.74 3.96 10.02
CA ASP A 462 -24.90 5.35 9.58
C ASP A 462 -23.75 6.23 10.07
N LEU A 463 -23.35 6.08 11.33
CA LEU A 463 -22.18 6.77 11.89
C LEU A 463 -20.89 6.35 11.18
N ALA A 464 -20.69 5.06 10.92
CA ALA A 464 -19.50 4.57 10.24
C ALA A 464 -19.39 5.15 8.82
N ASN A 465 -20.48 5.20 8.09
CA ASN A 465 -20.56 5.74 6.74
C ASN A 465 -20.56 7.28 6.67
N GLY A 466 -20.69 7.97 7.80
CA GLY A 466 -20.91 9.41 7.94
C GLY A 466 -19.72 10.31 7.62
N THR A 467 -18.60 9.78 7.09
CA THR A 467 -17.45 10.58 6.68
C THR A 467 -17.22 10.54 5.18
N ARG A 468 -16.37 11.47 4.69
CA ARG A 468 -15.93 11.47 3.29
C ARG A 468 -14.96 10.33 2.96
N PHE A 469 -14.37 9.70 3.95
CA PHE A 469 -13.43 8.59 3.81
C PHE A 469 -14.10 7.23 3.65
N GLY A 470 -13.35 6.24 3.20
CA GLY A 470 -13.78 4.86 3.04
C GLY A 470 -12.62 3.93 2.71
N LEU A 471 -11.57 3.91 3.57
CA LEU A 471 -10.41 3.02 3.38
C LEU A 471 -10.71 1.64 3.95
N GLY A 472 -10.72 1.50 5.27
CA GLY A 472 -11.02 0.27 5.96
C GLY A 472 -12.10 0.42 7.03
N ALA A 473 -12.49 -0.70 7.61
CA ALA A 473 -13.37 -0.78 8.78
C ALA A 473 -13.17 -2.09 9.53
N ALA A 474 -13.52 -2.09 10.81
CA ALA A 474 -13.54 -3.28 11.65
C ALA A 474 -14.94 -3.45 12.29
N VAL A 475 -15.39 -4.70 12.45
CA VAL A 475 -16.67 -5.01 13.11
C VAL A 475 -16.42 -6.12 14.12
N PHE A 476 -16.80 -5.88 15.37
CA PHE A 476 -16.63 -6.81 16.48
C PHE A 476 -17.98 -7.26 17.04
N GLY A 477 -18.15 -8.57 17.17
CA GLY A 477 -19.37 -9.17 17.73
C GLY A 477 -19.36 -10.68 17.67
N ASN A 478 -20.19 -11.31 18.48
CA ASN A 478 -20.36 -12.78 18.52
C ASN A 478 -21.49 -13.28 17.63
N ASN A 479 -22.36 -12.38 17.14
CA ASN A 479 -23.41 -12.74 16.18
C ASN A 479 -22.88 -12.60 14.74
N LYS A 480 -22.55 -13.71 14.11
CA LYS A 480 -22.00 -13.74 12.73
C LYS A 480 -22.92 -13.13 11.68
N ALA A 481 -24.23 -13.32 11.81
CA ALA A 481 -25.20 -12.77 10.86
C ALA A 481 -25.26 -11.25 10.96
N GLU A 482 -25.25 -10.72 12.17
CA GLU A 482 -25.23 -9.27 12.43
C GLU A 482 -23.92 -8.64 11.95
N CYS A 483 -22.75 -9.25 12.27
CA CYS A 483 -21.45 -8.77 11.77
C CYS A 483 -21.39 -8.73 10.23
N ARG A 484 -21.97 -9.74 9.55
CA ARG A 484 -22.05 -9.75 8.09
C ARG A 484 -22.99 -8.66 7.56
N LEU A 485 -24.17 -8.50 8.16
CA LEU A 485 -25.11 -7.43 7.80
C LEU A 485 -24.42 -6.07 7.88
N VAL A 486 -23.69 -5.81 8.98
CA VAL A 486 -22.92 -4.58 9.13
C VAL A 486 -21.89 -4.45 8.02
N SER A 487 -21.04 -5.47 7.81
CA SER A 487 -19.95 -5.40 6.83
C SER A 487 -20.45 -5.16 5.39
N GLU A 488 -21.58 -5.73 5.01
CA GLU A 488 -22.20 -5.58 3.69
C GLU A 488 -22.77 -4.15 3.45
N ASN A 489 -23.07 -3.44 4.53
CA ASN A 489 -23.61 -2.07 4.47
C ASN A 489 -22.56 -0.97 4.69
N LEU A 490 -21.30 -1.31 4.96
CA LEU A 490 -20.22 -0.34 5.08
C LEU A 490 -19.69 0.14 3.72
N LYS A 491 -19.52 1.44 3.56
CA LYS A 491 -19.04 2.09 2.33
C LYS A 491 -17.53 2.33 2.39
N CYS A 492 -16.75 1.26 2.44
CA CYS A 492 -15.29 1.29 2.46
C CYS A 492 -14.70 0.22 1.53
N GLY A 493 -13.39 0.29 1.31
CA GLY A 493 -12.71 -0.67 0.44
C GLY A 493 -12.46 -2.02 1.08
N MET A 494 -12.34 -2.07 2.40
CA MET A 494 -11.93 -3.27 3.15
C MET A 494 -12.63 -3.34 4.50
N VAL A 495 -13.04 -4.54 4.91
CA VAL A 495 -13.67 -4.80 6.22
C VAL A 495 -13.05 -6.03 6.85
N SER A 496 -12.70 -5.95 8.14
CA SER A 496 -12.35 -7.11 8.96
C SER A 496 -13.42 -7.40 10.02
N LEU A 497 -13.69 -8.68 10.26
CA LEU A 497 -14.62 -9.13 11.31
C LEU A 497 -13.79 -9.71 12.47
N ASN A 498 -14.04 -9.19 13.67
CA ASN A 498 -13.35 -9.57 14.92
C ASN A 498 -11.82 -9.41 14.86
N ASP A 499 -11.36 -8.45 14.04
CA ASP A 499 -9.95 -8.08 13.91
C ASP A 499 -9.84 -6.69 13.27
N PHE A 500 -8.62 -6.13 13.20
CA PHE A 500 -8.35 -4.88 12.48
C PHE A 500 -7.14 -5.03 11.56
N GLY A 501 -7.18 -4.41 10.40
CA GLY A 501 -6.01 -4.29 9.52
C GLY A 501 -5.46 -5.60 8.93
N VAL A 502 -6.05 -6.76 9.20
CA VAL A 502 -5.56 -8.09 8.73
C VAL A 502 -5.55 -8.21 7.21
N PHE A 503 -6.36 -7.45 6.52
CA PHE A 503 -6.33 -7.35 5.06
C PHE A 503 -5.01 -6.75 4.53
N TYR A 504 -4.23 -6.07 5.36
CA TYR A 504 -2.90 -5.58 5.02
C TYR A 504 -1.83 -6.68 5.08
N LEU A 505 -1.95 -7.62 6.04
CA LEU A 505 -1.10 -8.80 6.10
C LEU A 505 -1.47 -9.82 5.01
N ASN A 506 -2.74 -9.95 4.67
CA ASN A 506 -3.18 -10.87 3.63
C ASN A 506 -2.95 -10.28 2.23
N GLN A 507 -1.75 -10.47 1.72
CA GLN A 507 -1.30 -9.92 0.43
C GLN A 507 -2.05 -10.47 -0.81
N SER A 508 -2.95 -11.44 -0.62
CA SER A 508 -3.85 -11.90 -1.67
C SER A 508 -5.06 -10.99 -1.88
N MET A 509 -5.31 -10.06 -0.94
CA MET A 509 -6.43 -9.14 -0.99
C MET A 509 -6.08 -7.84 -1.72
N PRO A 510 -7.00 -7.28 -2.52
CA PRO A 510 -6.83 -5.98 -3.15
C PRO A 510 -6.96 -4.88 -2.09
N PHE A 511 -5.86 -4.22 -1.76
CA PHE A 511 -5.83 -3.12 -0.79
C PHE A 511 -6.15 -1.79 -1.47
N GLY A 512 -7.03 -1.01 -0.87
CA GLY A 512 -7.35 0.36 -1.32
C GLY A 512 -8.75 0.82 -0.91
N GLY A 513 -8.97 2.11 -0.98
CA GLY A 513 -10.19 2.76 -0.53
C GLY A 513 -11.21 3.05 -1.62
N VAL A 514 -12.29 3.70 -1.18
CA VAL A 514 -13.33 4.35 -1.99
C VAL A 514 -13.54 5.77 -1.46
N LYS A 515 -14.40 6.57 -2.09
CA LYS A 515 -14.65 7.98 -1.74
C LYS A 515 -13.34 8.80 -1.73
N SER A 516 -13.13 9.66 -0.71
CA SER A 516 -11.90 10.45 -0.54
C SER A 516 -10.68 9.64 -0.12
N SER A 517 -10.82 8.36 0.20
CA SER A 517 -9.67 7.48 0.46
C SER A 517 -8.97 7.00 -0.82
N GLY A 518 -9.41 7.45 -1.98
CA GLY A 518 -8.74 7.24 -3.26
C GLY A 518 -9.34 6.15 -4.12
N TYR A 519 -8.57 5.68 -5.09
CA TYR A 519 -8.99 4.69 -6.07
C TYR A 519 -7.81 3.86 -6.58
N GLY A 520 -8.11 2.78 -7.30
CA GLY A 520 -7.13 1.75 -7.65
C GLY A 520 -6.95 0.76 -6.50
N ARG A 521 -6.11 -0.23 -6.72
CA ARG A 521 -5.77 -1.25 -5.70
C ARG A 521 -4.29 -1.59 -5.80
N PHE A 522 -3.66 -1.79 -4.65
CA PHE A 522 -2.34 -2.42 -4.56
C PHE A 522 -2.45 -3.63 -3.61
N GLY A 523 -1.67 -4.68 -3.85
CA GLY A 523 -1.99 -5.99 -3.26
C GLY A 523 -2.96 -6.78 -4.13
N GLY A 524 -3.01 -8.08 -3.92
CA GLY A 524 -3.82 -9.00 -4.69
C GLY A 524 -3.44 -9.14 -6.17
N PRO A 525 -4.15 -9.98 -6.90
CA PRO A 525 -4.04 -10.04 -8.36
C PRO A 525 -4.32 -8.71 -9.04
N GLU A 526 -5.29 -7.95 -8.52
CA GLU A 526 -5.75 -6.67 -9.03
C GLU A 526 -4.63 -5.62 -9.01
N GLY A 527 -3.91 -5.52 -7.88
CA GLY A 527 -2.79 -4.59 -7.77
C GLY A 527 -1.62 -4.96 -8.68
N LEU A 528 -1.37 -6.26 -8.88
CA LEU A 528 -0.31 -6.71 -9.77
C LEU A 528 -0.69 -6.51 -11.25
N GLN A 529 -1.93 -6.83 -11.63
CA GLN A 529 -2.44 -6.60 -12.98
C GLN A 529 -2.58 -5.11 -13.30
N GLY A 530 -2.84 -4.27 -12.29
CA GLY A 530 -2.88 -2.80 -12.42
C GLY A 530 -1.55 -2.17 -12.87
N LEU A 531 -0.44 -2.88 -12.75
CA LEU A 531 0.89 -2.49 -13.26
C LEU A 531 1.16 -3.02 -14.67
N CYS A 532 0.17 -3.59 -15.34
CA CYS A 532 0.27 -4.15 -16.68
C CYS A 532 -0.84 -3.60 -17.58
N ASN A 533 -0.55 -3.54 -18.89
CA ASN A 533 -1.54 -3.29 -19.91
C ASN A 533 -2.15 -4.63 -20.36
N PRO A 534 -3.47 -4.87 -20.14
CA PRO A 534 -4.13 -6.06 -20.65
C PRO A 534 -4.35 -5.96 -22.15
N LYS A 535 -3.56 -6.70 -22.92
CA LYS A 535 -3.63 -6.74 -24.38
C LYS A 535 -4.42 -7.96 -24.84
N VAL A 536 -5.46 -7.71 -25.63
CA VAL A 536 -6.28 -8.78 -26.23
C VAL A 536 -5.61 -9.28 -27.50
N ILE A 537 -5.47 -10.60 -27.62
CA ILE A 537 -5.00 -11.27 -28.83
C ILE A 537 -6.06 -12.30 -29.23
N ILE A 538 -6.53 -12.18 -30.49
CA ILE A 538 -7.43 -13.15 -31.11
C ILE A 538 -6.75 -13.67 -32.35
N GLU A 539 -6.64 -14.98 -32.47
CA GLU A 539 -5.97 -15.66 -33.58
C GLU A 539 -6.78 -16.86 -34.08
N ASP A 540 -6.55 -17.28 -35.30
CA ASP A 540 -7.20 -18.49 -35.83
C ASP A 540 -6.64 -19.75 -35.13
N ARG A 541 -7.50 -20.66 -34.68
CA ARG A 541 -7.10 -21.96 -34.08
C ARG A 541 -6.33 -22.82 -35.09
N PHE A 542 -6.74 -22.74 -36.34
CA PHE A 542 -6.14 -23.49 -37.45
C PHE A 542 -5.62 -22.46 -38.47
N PHE A 543 -4.55 -21.75 -38.12
CA PHE A 543 -4.04 -20.56 -38.78
C PHE A 543 -3.90 -20.66 -40.31
N SER A 544 -3.53 -21.85 -40.83
CA SER A 544 -3.36 -22.11 -42.26
C SER A 544 -4.55 -22.75 -42.96
N LEU A 545 -5.56 -23.22 -42.20
CA LEU A 545 -6.64 -24.05 -42.74
C LEU A 545 -8.00 -23.35 -42.73
N ILE A 546 -8.33 -22.62 -41.65
CA ILE A 546 -9.64 -22.00 -41.45
C ILE A 546 -9.46 -20.49 -41.29
N ARG A 547 -9.95 -19.75 -42.30
CA ARG A 547 -9.99 -18.29 -42.27
C ARG A 547 -11.44 -17.83 -42.40
N THR A 548 -11.79 -16.72 -41.80
CA THR A 548 -13.12 -16.13 -41.90
C THR A 548 -13.16 -15.12 -43.04
N PRO A 549 -13.69 -15.45 -44.24
CA PRO A 549 -13.92 -14.47 -45.26
C PRO A 549 -15.12 -13.61 -44.89
N ILE A 550 -15.20 -12.40 -45.43
CA ILE A 550 -16.41 -11.60 -45.36
C ILE A 550 -17.47 -12.27 -46.27
N PRO A 551 -18.66 -12.60 -45.73
CA PRO A 551 -19.74 -13.19 -46.54
C PRO A 551 -20.13 -12.22 -47.68
N LYS A 552 -20.43 -12.76 -48.84
CA LYS A 552 -20.79 -11.96 -50.06
C LYS A 552 -21.86 -10.90 -49.82
N PRO A 553 -22.93 -11.15 -49.04
CA PRO A 553 -23.92 -10.14 -48.76
C PRO A 553 -23.43 -8.94 -47.96
N LEU A 554 -22.30 -9.08 -47.28
CA LEU A 554 -21.66 -8.04 -46.44
C LEU A 554 -20.43 -7.40 -47.10
N ASP A 555 -20.06 -7.87 -48.31
CA ASP A 555 -18.89 -7.38 -49.01
C ASP A 555 -19.18 -6.03 -49.72
N TYR A 556 -18.15 -5.16 -49.70
CA TYR A 556 -18.27 -3.86 -50.37
C TYR A 556 -17.80 -3.91 -51.85
N PRO A 557 -18.49 -3.19 -52.75
CA PRO A 557 -19.73 -2.46 -52.55
C PRO A 557 -20.92 -3.40 -52.33
N ILE A 558 -21.83 -3.04 -51.41
CA ILE A 558 -23.05 -3.82 -51.14
C ILE A 558 -23.92 -3.87 -52.41
N LYS A 559 -24.12 -5.10 -52.92
CA LYS A 559 -24.89 -5.33 -54.16
C LYS A 559 -26.41 -5.23 -53.98
N SER A 560 -26.90 -5.63 -52.82
CA SER A 560 -28.34 -5.61 -52.50
C SER A 560 -28.52 -5.34 -51.00
N ALA A 561 -29.12 -4.22 -50.65
CA ALA A 561 -29.45 -3.89 -49.28
C ALA A 561 -30.44 -4.90 -48.66
N VAL A 562 -31.35 -5.43 -49.48
CA VAL A 562 -32.34 -6.43 -49.05
C VAL A 562 -31.66 -7.75 -48.67
N SER A 563 -30.76 -8.26 -49.54
CA SER A 563 -30.03 -9.51 -49.25
C SER A 563 -29.12 -9.36 -48.02
N SER A 564 -28.40 -8.22 -47.93
CA SER A 564 -27.54 -7.95 -46.76
C SER A 564 -28.33 -7.88 -45.46
N TRP A 565 -29.49 -7.22 -45.49
CA TRP A 565 -30.37 -7.18 -44.32
C TRP A 565 -30.93 -8.54 -43.93
N SER A 566 -31.45 -9.31 -44.91
CA SER A 566 -31.96 -10.68 -44.66
C SER A 566 -30.85 -11.57 -44.07
N PHE A 567 -29.64 -11.47 -44.61
CA PHE A 567 -28.51 -12.22 -44.10
C PHE A 567 -28.20 -11.88 -42.63
N VAL A 568 -28.06 -10.58 -42.29
CA VAL A 568 -27.76 -10.15 -40.92
C VAL A 568 -28.88 -10.50 -39.95
N LYS A 569 -30.16 -10.23 -40.35
CA LYS A 569 -31.33 -10.56 -39.55
C LYS A 569 -31.39 -12.07 -39.26
N GLY A 570 -31.27 -12.87 -40.31
CA GLY A 570 -31.27 -14.32 -40.19
C GLY A 570 -30.15 -14.84 -39.29
N LEU A 571 -28.93 -14.27 -39.38
CA LEU A 571 -27.82 -14.64 -38.51
C LEU A 571 -28.11 -14.32 -37.04
N VAL A 572 -28.70 -13.16 -36.74
CA VAL A 572 -29.07 -12.78 -35.38
C VAL A 572 -30.14 -13.69 -34.83
N GLU A 573 -31.20 -14.00 -35.63
CA GLU A 573 -32.28 -14.85 -35.20
C GLU A 573 -31.83 -16.30 -34.98
N VAL A 574 -31.01 -16.86 -35.85
CA VAL A 574 -30.47 -18.23 -35.69
C VAL A 574 -29.65 -18.38 -34.42
N VAL A 575 -28.82 -17.38 -34.13
CA VAL A 575 -27.88 -17.47 -33.00
C VAL A 575 -28.56 -17.11 -31.67
N TYR A 576 -29.39 -16.07 -31.64
CA TYR A 576 -29.82 -15.45 -30.39
C TYR A 576 -31.34 -15.58 -30.09
N ALA A 577 -32.19 -15.97 -31.05
CA ALA A 577 -33.61 -16.14 -30.74
C ALA A 577 -33.82 -17.25 -29.68
N THR A 578 -34.73 -17.04 -28.77
CA THR A 578 -35.09 -17.99 -27.73
C THR A 578 -36.03 -19.08 -28.24
N GLU A 579 -36.92 -18.72 -29.19
CA GLU A 579 -37.92 -19.63 -29.76
C GLU A 579 -37.35 -20.38 -30.96
N ILE A 580 -37.60 -21.68 -31.02
CA ILE A 580 -37.20 -22.55 -32.14
C ILE A 580 -37.83 -22.08 -33.47
N LYS A 581 -39.09 -21.61 -33.44
CA LYS A 581 -39.77 -21.08 -34.62
C LYS A 581 -39.05 -19.86 -35.20
N ALA A 582 -38.61 -18.96 -34.35
CA ALA A 582 -37.82 -17.76 -34.77
C ALA A 582 -36.47 -18.18 -35.36
N LYS A 583 -35.79 -19.16 -34.80
CA LYS A 583 -34.54 -19.71 -35.35
C LYS A 583 -34.72 -20.32 -36.74
N ILE A 584 -35.82 -21.03 -36.96
CA ILE A 584 -36.16 -21.63 -38.28
C ILE A 584 -36.42 -20.51 -39.32
N LEU A 585 -37.16 -19.48 -38.93
CA LEU A 585 -37.41 -18.31 -39.81
C LEU A 585 -36.10 -17.57 -40.08
N GLY A 586 -35.26 -17.37 -39.06
CA GLY A 586 -33.95 -16.79 -39.22
C GLY A 586 -33.03 -17.58 -40.18
N LEU A 587 -33.07 -18.90 -40.12
CA LEU A 587 -32.35 -19.75 -41.07
C LEU A 587 -32.82 -19.53 -42.55
N LYS A 588 -34.11 -19.38 -42.74
CA LYS A 588 -34.67 -19.04 -44.08
C LYS A 588 -34.21 -17.70 -44.56
N ASP A 589 -34.22 -16.67 -43.68
CA ASP A 589 -33.76 -15.32 -44.02
C ASP A 589 -32.25 -15.31 -44.30
N LEU A 590 -31.46 -16.07 -43.53
CA LEU A 590 -30.03 -16.24 -43.76
C LEU A 590 -29.72 -16.83 -45.15
N LEU A 591 -30.43 -17.90 -45.52
CA LEU A 591 -30.28 -18.57 -46.83
C LEU A 591 -30.75 -17.70 -48.00
N LYS A 592 -31.81 -16.87 -47.82
CA LYS A 592 -32.23 -15.90 -48.86
C LYS A 592 -31.21 -14.75 -49.02
N GLY A 593 -30.49 -14.43 -47.98
CA GLY A 593 -29.47 -13.36 -48.02
C GLY A 593 -28.17 -13.79 -48.70
N LEU A 594 -27.83 -15.10 -48.71
CA LEU A 594 -26.64 -15.64 -49.37
C LEU A 594 -26.78 -15.64 -50.89
#